data_a7a5cc3d1de06faa67d2104c5ae4e9f7
#
_entry.id   a7a5cc3d1de06faa67d2104c5ae4e9f7
#
_cell.length_a   1.000
_cell.length_b   1.000
_cell.length_c   1.000
_cell.angle_alpha   90.00
_cell.angle_beta   90.00
_cell.angle_gamma   90.00
#
_symmetry.space_group_name_H-M   'P 1'
#
loop_
_entity.id
_entity.type
_entity.pdbx_description
1 polymer ?
#
loop_
_entity_poly.entity_id
_entity_poly.type
_entity_poly.pdbx_seq_one_letter_code
_entity_poly.pdbx_strand_id
1 'polypeptide(L)'
;MCYNFNNKKVSLKKAVEDLNAEGYDEKEFVLHGSVNAFTRQSVPVIPAIVNHHGIVLMNTFWGVKEHPDAPTKGKNLQSENTHTFYRKIEQNRCLIPASSYFEYKTVSVPGKKTLTKVKHEMFWKDKVQFYIAGYFDVYADGNIGFGLVTTLPNPVQAEIHNRMIITLDAKMGKEFLDRAPIEEFQYPNYSPELYYENLEPEKVPLTLF
;
A
#
# COMPACT_ATOMS: atom_id res chain seq x y z
N MET A 1 8.42 -6.38 5.15
CA MET A 1 7.29 -5.41 5.26
C MET A 1 7.51 -4.35 4.21
N CYS A 2 6.54 -4.13 3.34
CA CYS A 2 6.60 -3.18 2.24
C CYS A 2 6.75 -1.74 2.78
N TYR A 3 7.75 -1.02 2.32
CA TYR A 3 7.98 0.40 2.60
C TYR A 3 8.18 1.21 1.33
N ASN A 4 7.80 0.65 0.18
CA ASN A 4 7.98 1.31 -1.10
C ASN A 4 6.94 0.80 -2.12
N PHE A 5 6.31 1.73 -2.87
CA PHE A 5 5.42 1.40 -3.97
C PHE A 5 5.62 2.39 -5.13
N ASN A 6 5.02 2.08 -6.27
CA ASN A 6 5.10 2.85 -7.50
C ASN A 6 3.69 3.27 -7.92
N ASN A 7 3.48 4.55 -8.18
CA ASN A 7 2.24 5.06 -8.74
C ASN A 7 2.43 5.84 -10.06
N LYS A 8 3.61 5.75 -10.68
CA LYS A 8 3.96 6.50 -11.91
C LYS A 8 3.04 6.22 -13.08
N LYS A 9 2.52 4.98 -13.18
CA LYS A 9 1.65 4.54 -14.29
C LYS A 9 0.16 4.60 -13.93
N VAL A 10 -0.20 5.18 -12.80
CA VAL A 10 -1.59 5.32 -12.36
C VAL A 10 -2.30 6.39 -13.19
N SER A 11 -3.52 6.11 -13.60
CA SER A 11 -4.46 7.10 -14.09
C SER A 11 -5.34 7.60 -12.94
N LEU A 12 -5.09 8.79 -12.45
CA LEU A 12 -5.90 9.39 -11.38
C LEU A 12 -7.33 9.66 -11.84
N LYS A 13 -7.52 10.06 -13.10
CA LYS A 13 -8.85 10.19 -13.72
C LYS A 13 -9.64 8.89 -13.59
N LYS A 14 -9.01 7.76 -13.98
CA LYS A 14 -9.64 6.46 -13.83
C LYS A 14 -9.91 6.11 -12.36
N ALA A 15 -9.00 6.42 -11.44
CA ALA A 15 -9.20 6.16 -10.02
C ALA A 15 -10.41 6.92 -9.45
N VAL A 16 -10.58 8.18 -9.85
CA VAL A 16 -11.73 9.01 -9.48
C VAL A 16 -13.02 8.44 -10.07
N GLU A 17 -13.03 8.08 -11.35
CA GLU A 17 -14.18 7.45 -12.02
C GLU A 17 -14.54 6.10 -11.38
N ASP A 18 -13.57 5.23 -11.16
CA ASP A 18 -13.73 3.90 -10.57
C ASP A 18 -14.37 3.97 -9.17
N LEU A 19 -14.06 4.97 -8.38
CA LEU A 19 -14.49 5.11 -6.98
C LEU A 19 -15.59 6.15 -6.76
N ASN A 20 -16.10 6.76 -7.84
CA ASN A 20 -17.06 7.87 -7.79
C ASN A 20 -16.58 9.03 -6.89
N ALA A 21 -15.28 9.35 -6.96
CA ALA A 21 -14.70 10.46 -6.23
C ALA A 21 -14.87 11.77 -7.01
N GLU A 22 -14.92 12.88 -6.29
CA GLU A 22 -15.07 14.24 -6.85
C GLU A 22 -13.84 15.11 -6.58
N GLY A 23 -13.80 16.30 -7.15
CA GLY A 23 -12.80 17.32 -6.83
C GLY A 23 -11.42 17.05 -7.44
N TYR A 24 -11.35 16.45 -8.61
CA TYR A 24 -10.10 16.12 -9.27
C TYR A 24 -9.61 17.22 -10.21
N ASP A 25 -8.43 17.78 -9.93
CA ASP A 25 -7.61 18.53 -10.89
C ASP A 25 -6.24 17.83 -11.00
N GLU A 26 -5.91 17.28 -12.19
CA GLU A 26 -4.69 16.52 -12.44
C GLU A 26 -3.41 17.29 -12.09
N LYS A 27 -3.45 18.63 -12.20
CA LYS A 27 -2.29 19.51 -11.96
C LYS A 27 -1.88 19.58 -10.48
N GLU A 28 -2.78 19.21 -9.58
CA GLU A 28 -2.53 19.25 -8.13
C GLU A 28 -1.77 18.04 -7.63
N PHE A 29 -1.65 16.98 -8.45
CA PHE A 29 -1.12 15.69 -8.02
C PHE A 29 0.18 15.31 -8.72
N VAL A 30 1.12 14.78 -7.96
CA VAL A 30 2.40 14.27 -8.46
C VAL A 30 2.46 12.77 -8.29
N LEU A 31 2.77 12.06 -9.38
CA LEU A 31 2.98 10.61 -9.39
C LEU A 31 4.47 10.28 -9.39
N HIS A 32 4.86 9.29 -8.58
CA HIS A 32 6.24 8.92 -8.34
C HIS A 32 6.53 7.49 -8.80
N GLY A 33 7.68 7.26 -9.42
CA GLY A 33 8.19 5.91 -9.73
C GLY A 33 8.59 5.11 -8.49
N SER A 34 8.78 5.79 -7.35
CA SER A 34 9.09 5.19 -6.07
C SER A 34 8.59 6.09 -4.95
N VAL A 35 7.57 5.67 -4.24
CA VAL A 35 7.11 6.30 -3.00
C VAL A 35 7.69 5.51 -1.84
N ASN A 36 8.44 6.20 -0.98
CA ASN A 36 9.13 5.58 0.15
C ASN A 36 8.59 6.12 1.47
N ALA A 37 8.28 5.24 2.41
CA ALA A 37 7.76 5.58 3.73
C ALA A 37 8.64 6.53 4.56
N PHE A 38 9.91 6.68 4.17
CA PHE A 38 10.88 7.52 4.90
C PHE A 38 11.09 8.92 4.29
N THR A 39 10.48 9.22 3.14
CA THR A 39 10.76 10.45 2.38
C THR A 39 9.66 11.51 2.46
N ARG A 40 8.52 11.22 3.07
CA ARG A 40 7.37 12.13 3.18
C ARG A 40 6.94 12.77 1.86
N GLN A 41 7.03 12.02 0.76
CA GLN A 41 6.55 12.45 -0.54
C GLN A 41 5.05 12.68 -0.48
N SER A 42 4.57 13.71 -1.19
CA SER A 42 3.14 13.93 -1.41
C SER A 42 2.59 12.84 -2.33
N VAL A 43 1.51 12.21 -1.92
CA VAL A 43 0.91 11.05 -2.60
C VAL A 43 -0.59 11.26 -2.71
N PRO A 44 -1.20 11.01 -3.88
CA PRO A 44 -2.65 11.01 -4.02
C PRO A 44 -3.26 9.83 -3.24
N VAL A 45 -4.24 10.11 -2.40
CA VAL A 45 -4.97 9.14 -1.58
C VAL A 45 -6.45 9.45 -1.62
N ILE A 46 -7.28 8.43 -1.58
CA ILE A 46 -8.74 8.51 -1.55
C ILE A 46 -9.22 8.02 -0.18
N PRO A 47 -9.45 8.91 0.79
CA PRO A 47 -9.94 8.54 2.11
C PRO A 47 -11.45 8.29 2.09
N ALA A 48 -11.93 7.47 3.00
CA ALA A 48 -13.36 7.25 3.26
C ALA A 48 -13.99 8.46 4.01
N ILE A 49 -13.59 9.66 3.62
CA ILE A 49 -14.21 10.90 4.13
C ILE A 49 -15.25 11.32 3.10
N VAL A 50 -16.51 11.29 3.51
CA VAL A 50 -17.62 11.84 2.73
C VAL A 50 -17.84 13.25 3.23
N ASN A 51 -17.45 14.23 2.45
CA ASN A 51 -17.89 15.62 2.66
C ASN A 51 -19.20 15.86 1.89
N HIS A 52 -19.68 17.10 1.87
CA HIS A 52 -20.92 17.49 1.15
C HIS A 52 -20.87 17.21 -0.38
N HIS A 53 -19.72 16.85 -0.91
CA HIS A 53 -19.45 16.58 -2.33
C HIS A 53 -19.06 15.11 -2.61
N GLY A 54 -19.13 14.20 -1.64
CA GLY A 54 -18.76 12.80 -1.83
C GLY A 54 -17.32 12.47 -1.40
N ILE A 55 -16.77 11.37 -1.94
CA ILE A 55 -15.39 10.94 -1.71
C ILE A 55 -14.45 11.83 -2.52
N VAL A 56 -13.36 12.33 -1.93
CA VAL A 56 -12.40 13.22 -2.60
C VAL A 56 -11.02 12.60 -2.69
N LEU A 57 -10.36 12.83 -3.82
CA LEU A 57 -8.92 12.59 -3.95
C LEU A 57 -8.16 13.73 -3.26
N MET A 58 -7.17 13.41 -2.43
CA MET A 58 -6.37 14.41 -1.73
C MET A 58 -4.90 14.05 -1.69
N ASN A 59 -4.05 15.06 -1.59
CA ASN A 59 -2.62 14.88 -1.34
C ASN A 59 -2.36 14.63 0.13
N THR A 60 -1.56 13.60 0.43
CA THR A 60 -1.13 13.29 1.78
C THR A 60 0.26 12.65 1.76
N PHE A 61 0.82 12.23 2.87
CA PHE A 61 2.13 11.61 2.95
C PHE A 61 2.06 10.28 3.73
N TRP A 62 2.97 9.38 3.43
CA TRP A 62 3.08 8.13 4.17
C TRP A 62 3.70 8.39 5.53
N GLY A 63 2.89 8.36 6.56
CA GLY A 63 3.32 8.54 7.92
C GLY A 63 2.14 8.75 8.85
N VAL A 64 2.14 8.04 9.97
CA VAL A 64 1.12 8.11 11.02
C VAL A 64 1.79 8.27 12.38
N LYS A 65 1.07 8.80 13.35
CA LYS A 65 1.51 8.91 14.73
C LYS A 65 0.93 7.78 15.58
N GLU A 66 1.70 7.25 16.50
CA GLU A 66 1.23 6.27 17.49
C GLU A 66 0.34 6.92 18.55
N HIS A 67 0.68 8.16 18.91
CA HIS A 67 -0.09 9.04 19.78
C HIS A 67 0.18 10.50 19.39
N PRO A 68 -0.61 11.49 19.85
CA PRO A 68 -0.51 12.89 19.40
C PRO A 68 0.89 13.49 19.47
N ASP A 69 1.67 13.16 20.51
CA ASP A 69 3.00 13.70 20.74
C ASP A 69 4.14 12.86 20.08
N ALA A 70 3.78 11.72 19.47
CA ALA A 70 4.78 10.88 18.82
C ALA A 70 5.25 11.48 17.49
N PRO A 71 6.51 11.22 17.08
CA PRO A 71 6.95 11.56 15.74
C PRO A 71 6.20 10.75 14.69
N THR A 72 5.95 11.35 13.55
CA THR A 72 5.35 10.68 12.39
C THR A 72 6.29 9.60 11.85
N LYS A 73 5.77 8.38 11.64
CA LYS A 73 6.52 7.25 11.08
C LYS A 73 5.75 6.62 9.93
N GLY A 74 6.46 6.19 8.90
CA GLY A 74 5.91 5.28 7.91
C GLY A 74 5.58 3.95 8.59
N LYS A 75 4.29 3.65 8.77
CA LYS A 75 3.82 2.48 9.52
C LYS A 75 2.83 1.69 8.71
N ASN A 76 2.98 0.37 8.78
CA ASN A 76 2.01 -0.57 8.23
C ASN A 76 1.32 -1.29 9.38
N LEU A 77 0.00 -1.42 9.33
CA LEU A 77 -0.78 -2.17 10.29
C LEU A 77 -1.03 -3.59 9.79
N GLN A 78 -1.03 -4.53 10.71
CA GLN A 78 -1.47 -5.90 10.45
C GLN A 78 -2.97 -5.97 10.67
N SER A 79 -3.72 -6.36 9.65
CA SER A 79 -5.17 -6.43 9.71
C SER A 79 -5.69 -7.46 10.72
N GLU A 80 -4.87 -8.44 11.09
CA GLU A 80 -5.19 -9.47 12.08
C GLU A 80 -5.04 -8.99 13.54
N ASN A 81 -4.42 -7.83 13.76
CA ASN A 81 -4.23 -7.28 15.10
C ASN A 81 -5.47 -6.52 15.57
N THR A 82 -6.23 -7.11 16.50
CA THR A 82 -7.47 -6.58 17.05
C THR A 82 -7.27 -5.51 18.14
N HIS A 83 -6.04 -5.02 18.41
CA HIS A 83 -5.74 -4.02 19.44
C HIS A 83 -5.98 -2.57 18.95
N THR A 84 -5.69 -1.60 19.80
CA THR A 84 -6.04 -0.17 19.72
C THR A 84 -5.90 0.49 18.34
N PHE A 85 -4.97 0.01 17.48
CA PHE A 85 -4.80 0.47 16.10
C PHE A 85 -5.88 -0.04 15.15
N TYR A 86 -6.54 -1.15 15.46
CA TYR A 86 -7.61 -1.71 14.64
C TYR A 86 -8.79 -0.75 14.49
N ARG A 87 -9.14 -0.02 15.54
CA ARG A 87 -10.20 1.00 15.50
C ARG A 87 -9.93 2.08 14.45
N LYS A 88 -8.66 2.42 14.19
CA LYS A 88 -8.29 3.38 13.14
C LYS A 88 -8.57 2.83 11.76
N ILE A 89 -8.29 1.54 11.51
CA ILE A 89 -8.63 0.90 10.23
C ILE A 89 -10.14 0.87 10.01
N GLU A 90 -10.93 0.64 11.06
CA GLU A 90 -12.39 0.62 10.94
C GLU A 90 -12.98 1.98 10.62
N GLN A 91 -12.43 3.04 11.19
CA GLN A 91 -12.99 4.39 11.10
C GLN A 91 -12.42 5.21 9.94
N ASN A 92 -11.14 5.06 9.67
CA ASN A 92 -10.36 5.96 8.81
C ASN A 92 -9.72 5.21 7.65
N ARG A 93 -10.50 4.47 6.87
CA ARG A 93 -10.01 3.75 5.68
C ARG A 93 -9.67 4.70 4.56
N CYS A 94 -8.64 4.36 3.79
CA CYS A 94 -8.31 5.04 2.56
C CYS A 94 -7.75 4.08 1.52
N LEU A 95 -7.74 4.51 0.27
CA LEU A 95 -7.14 3.79 -0.84
C LEU A 95 -6.01 4.60 -1.45
N ILE A 96 -4.90 3.96 -1.74
CA ILE A 96 -3.75 4.54 -2.38
C ILE A 96 -3.63 3.93 -3.79
N PRO A 97 -3.88 4.70 -4.87
CA PRO A 97 -3.70 4.22 -6.23
C PRO A 97 -2.24 3.88 -6.50
N ALA A 98 -1.97 2.68 -6.98
CA ALA A 98 -0.64 2.17 -7.26
C ALA A 98 -0.61 1.33 -8.55
N SER A 99 0.57 1.19 -9.15
CA SER A 99 0.82 0.31 -10.29
C SER A 99 1.69 -0.91 -9.95
N SER A 100 2.47 -0.82 -8.88
CA SER A 100 3.27 -1.92 -8.33
C SER A 100 3.73 -1.57 -6.91
N TYR A 101 4.34 -2.53 -6.22
CA TYR A 101 5.01 -2.29 -4.94
C TYR A 101 6.29 -3.12 -4.85
N PHE A 102 7.19 -2.74 -3.94
CA PHE A 102 8.49 -3.36 -3.81
C PHE A 102 8.59 -4.14 -2.50
N GLU A 103 9.13 -5.36 -2.62
CA GLU A 103 9.48 -6.21 -1.48
C GLU A 103 10.90 -6.75 -1.60
N TYR A 104 11.44 -7.19 -0.48
CA TYR A 104 12.82 -7.64 -0.40
C TYR A 104 12.88 -9.10 0.08
N LYS A 105 13.35 -9.98 -0.81
CA LYS A 105 13.70 -11.35 -0.46
C LYS A 105 15.05 -11.37 0.25
N THR A 106 15.10 -12.04 1.37
CA THR A 106 16.35 -12.27 2.09
C THR A 106 16.96 -13.58 1.65
N VAL A 107 18.17 -13.54 1.10
CA VAL A 107 18.88 -14.71 0.58
C VAL A 107 20.25 -14.87 1.26
N SER A 108 20.68 -16.14 1.41
CA SER A 108 22.06 -16.47 1.80
C SER A 108 22.92 -16.54 0.54
N VAL A 109 24.05 -15.85 0.55
CA VAL A 109 25.00 -15.86 -0.57
C VAL A 109 26.27 -16.56 -0.11
N PRO A 110 26.74 -17.62 -0.83
CA PRO A 110 27.98 -18.30 -0.48
C PRO A 110 29.14 -17.33 -0.33
N GLY A 111 29.94 -17.50 0.73
CA GLY A 111 31.08 -16.64 1.04
C GLY A 111 30.74 -15.31 1.76
N LYS A 112 29.46 -14.95 1.91
CA LYS A 112 29.03 -13.80 2.73
C LYS A 112 28.56 -14.25 4.11
N LYS A 113 29.04 -13.57 5.17
CA LYS A 113 28.59 -13.81 6.56
C LYS A 113 27.20 -13.21 6.85
N THR A 114 26.75 -12.24 6.05
CA THR A 114 25.48 -11.56 6.24
C THR A 114 24.49 -11.91 5.13
N LEU A 115 23.23 -11.97 5.50
CA LEU A 115 22.14 -12.16 4.54
C LEU A 115 22.05 -10.97 3.58
N THR A 116 21.77 -11.23 2.33
CA THR A 116 21.62 -10.23 1.27
C THR A 116 20.13 -10.00 1.00
N LYS A 117 19.72 -8.74 0.92
CA LYS A 117 18.37 -8.37 0.48
C LYS A 117 18.37 -8.16 -1.03
N VAL A 118 17.45 -8.83 -1.70
CA VAL A 118 17.22 -8.76 -3.16
C VAL A 118 15.88 -8.09 -3.40
N LYS A 119 15.89 -6.99 -4.13
CA LYS A 119 14.69 -6.20 -4.40
C LYS A 119 13.86 -6.85 -5.50
N HIS A 120 12.57 -6.98 -5.25
CA HIS A 120 11.56 -7.47 -6.19
C HIS A 120 10.48 -6.43 -6.35
N GLU A 121 9.95 -6.30 -7.56
CA GLU A 121 8.77 -5.49 -7.86
C GLU A 121 7.58 -6.42 -8.06
N MET A 122 6.51 -6.15 -7.34
CA MET A 122 5.28 -6.95 -7.30
C MET A 122 4.21 -6.27 -8.13
N PHE A 123 3.52 -7.02 -8.97
CA PHE A 123 2.48 -6.54 -9.87
C PHE A 123 1.21 -7.37 -9.74
N TRP A 124 0.09 -6.79 -10.12
CA TRP A 124 -1.11 -7.53 -10.43
C TRP A 124 -1.02 -8.11 -11.85
N LYS A 125 -1.45 -9.36 -12.01
CA LYS A 125 -1.59 -9.96 -13.32
C LYS A 125 -2.69 -9.24 -14.10
N ASP A 126 -2.40 -8.91 -15.35
CA ASP A 126 -3.33 -8.30 -16.31
C ASP A 126 -3.95 -6.95 -15.90
N LYS A 127 -3.39 -6.29 -14.88
CA LYS A 127 -3.86 -4.96 -14.44
C LYS A 127 -2.69 -3.98 -14.33
N VAL A 128 -2.84 -2.81 -14.93
CA VAL A 128 -1.85 -1.72 -14.87
C VAL A 128 -1.95 -0.92 -13.56
N GLN A 129 -3.12 -0.96 -12.91
CA GLN A 129 -3.44 -0.18 -11.73
C GLN A 129 -4.30 -0.99 -10.77
N PHE A 130 -4.04 -0.80 -9.48
CA PHE A 130 -4.80 -1.32 -8.35
C PHE A 130 -4.80 -0.31 -7.19
N TYR A 131 -5.48 -0.62 -6.11
CA TYR A 131 -5.55 0.22 -4.92
C TYR A 131 -4.91 -0.51 -3.74
N ILE A 132 -4.02 0.16 -3.02
CA ILE A 132 -3.49 -0.35 -1.75
C ILE A 132 -4.45 0.08 -0.65
N ALA A 133 -4.90 -0.87 0.17
CA ALA A 133 -5.68 -0.59 1.36
C ALA A 133 -4.83 0.13 2.40
N GLY A 134 -5.33 1.23 2.91
CA GLY A 134 -4.67 2.04 3.92
C GLY A 134 -5.62 2.55 4.98
N TYR A 135 -5.06 3.24 5.92
CA TYR A 135 -5.78 4.03 6.92
C TYR A 135 -5.11 5.40 7.04
N PHE A 136 -5.84 6.39 7.51
CA PHE A 136 -5.32 7.75 7.65
C PHE A 136 -5.51 8.28 9.08
N ASP A 137 -4.67 9.24 9.44
CA ASP A 137 -4.79 10.05 10.64
C ASP A 137 -4.86 11.52 10.24
N VAL A 138 -5.71 12.28 10.95
CA VAL A 138 -5.76 13.74 10.85
C VAL A 138 -5.01 14.31 12.05
N TYR A 139 -4.06 15.17 11.82
CA TYR A 139 -3.25 15.80 12.87
C TYR A 139 -3.87 17.12 13.33
N ALA A 140 -3.43 17.60 14.50
CA ALA A 140 -3.91 18.84 15.10
C ALA A 140 -3.64 20.09 14.23
N ASP A 141 -2.64 20.04 13.34
CA ASP A 141 -2.31 21.07 12.36
C ASP A 141 -3.13 20.96 11.06
N GLY A 142 -4.09 20.03 11.00
CA GLY A 142 -4.91 19.79 9.83
C GLY A 142 -4.27 18.91 8.75
N ASN A 143 -2.99 18.56 8.87
CA ASN A 143 -2.34 17.65 7.95
C ASN A 143 -2.89 16.22 8.08
N ILE A 144 -2.87 15.48 6.98
CA ILE A 144 -3.29 14.09 6.92
C ILE A 144 -2.10 13.21 6.55
N GLY A 145 -1.93 12.12 7.29
CA GLY A 145 -0.96 11.09 6.98
C GLY A 145 -1.64 9.74 6.81
N PHE A 146 -1.07 8.86 6.02
CA PHE A 146 -1.58 7.50 5.84
C PHE A 146 -0.58 6.42 6.24
N GLY A 147 -1.11 5.24 6.53
CA GLY A 147 -0.37 3.99 6.67
C GLY A 147 -1.00 2.90 5.83
N LEU A 148 -0.24 1.84 5.53
CA LEU A 148 -0.75 0.71 4.75
C LEU A 148 -1.30 -0.39 5.66
N VAL A 149 -2.25 -1.14 5.13
CA VAL A 149 -2.80 -2.34 5.78
C VAL A 149 -2.17 -3.58 5.14
N THR A 150 -1.73 -4.52 5.98
CA THR A 150 -1.09 -5.77 5.56
C THR A 150 -1.84 -6.98 6.09
N THR A 151 -1.70 -8.10 5.38
CA THR A 151 -2.23 -9.41 5.75
C THR A 151 -1.17 -10.50 5.64
N LEU A 152 -1.52 -11.75 5.95
CA LEU A 152 -0.69 -12.90 5.65
C LEU A 152 -0.44 -13.00 4.14
N PRO A 153 0.71 -13.53 3.70
CA PRO A 153 1.06 -13.60 2.29
C PRO A 153 0.29 -14.72 1.58
N ASN A 154 -0.14 -14.45 0.35
CA ASN A 154 -0.55 -15.52 -0.56
C ASN A 154 0.69 -16.32 -1.06
N PRO A 155 0.52 -17.45 -1.77
CA PRO A 155 1.66 -18.27 -2.19
C PRO A 155 2.75 -17.53 -2.97
N VAL A 156 2.38 -16.60 -3.86
CA VAL A 156 3.34 -15.80 -4.65
C VAL A 156 4.13 -14.85 -3.76
N GLN A 157 3.45 -14.11 -2.90
CA GLN A 157 4.09 -13.19 -1.97
C GLN A 157 4.98 -13.93 -0.95
N ALA A 158 4.58 -15.13 -0.50
CA ALA A 158 5.30 -15.92 0.48
C ALA A 158 6.71 -16.33 0.00
N GLU A 159 6.93 -16.40 -1.31
CA GLU A 159 8.26 -16.67 -1.88
C GLU A 159 9.24 -15.52 -1.63
N ILE A 160 8.73 -14.30 -1.40
CA ILE A 160 9.52 -13.08 -1.25
C ILE A 160 9.53 -12.60 0.20
N HIS A 161 8.35 -12.51 0.84
CA HIS A 161 8.22 -11.96 2.17
C HIS A 161 7.06 -12.59 2.95
N ASN A 162 7.16 -12.64 4.28
CA ASN A 162 6.16 -13.23 5.18
C ASN A 162 4.95 -12.33 5.47
N ARG A 163 4.84 -11.18 4.83
CA ARG A 163 3.68 -10.28 4.88
C ARG A 163 3.37 -9.76 3.48
N MET A 164 2.10 -9.46 3.23
CA MET A 164 1.59 -8.88 1.99
C MET A 164 0.79 -7.62 2.32
N ILE A 165 0.96 -6.54 1.54
CA ILE A 165 0.00 -5.43 1.59
C ILE A 165 -1.33 -5.89 0.99
N ILE A 166 -2.43 -5.40 1.52
CA ILE A 166 -3.75 -5.64 0.93
C ILE A 166 -3.88 -4.76 -0.30
N THR A 167 -3.99 -5.39 -1.47
CA THR A 167 -4.16 -4.72 -2.76
C THR A 167 -5.51 -5.09 -3.35
N LEU A 168 -6.27 -4.13 -3.84
CA LEU A 168 -7.68 -4.24 -4.20
C LEU A 168 -7.93 -3.76 -5.63
N ASP A 169 -8.88 -4.33 -6.32
CA ASP A 169 -9.44 -3.70 -7.53
C ASP A 169 -10.49 -2.63 -7.16
N ALA A 170 -11.08 -2.00 -8.17
CA ALA A 170 -12.03 -0.91 -7.95
C ALA A 170 -13.29 -1.36 -7.16
N LYS A 171 -13.79 -2.57 -7.43
CA LYS A 171 -14.96 -3.11 -6.73
C LYS A 171 -14.66 -3.35 -5.26
N MET A 172 -13.62 -4.13 -4.99
CA MET A 172 -13.17 -4.41 -3.62
C MET A 172 -12.74 -3.14 -2.89
N GLY A 173 -12.17 -2.16 -3.61
CA GLY A 173 -11.83 -0.85 -3.07
C GLY A 173 -13.04 -0.08 -2.56
N LYS A 174 -14.16 -0.08 -3.30
CA LYS A 174 -15.44 0.51 -2.83
C LYS A 174 -15.93 -0.19 -1.57
N GLU A 175 -16.00 -1.50 -1.57
CA GLU A 175 -16.43 -2.29 -0.42
C GLU A 175 -15.54 -2.01 0.82
N PHE A 176 -14.23 -1.85 0.60
CA PHE A 176 -13.30 -1.46 1.66
C PHE A 176 -13.59 -0.06 2.20
N LEU A 177 -13.82 0.94 1.36
CA LEU A 177 -14.20 2.29 1.80
C LEU A 177 -15.57 2.31 2.49
N ASP A 178 -16.52 1.48 2.05
CA ASP A 178 -17.86 1.30 2.62
C ASP A 178 -17.85 0.48 3.92
N ARG A 179 -16.66 0.16 4.44
CA ARG A 179 -16.45 -0.52 5.72
C ARG A 179 -16.94 -1.96 5.78
N ALA A 180 -16.94 -2.69 4.66
CA ALA A 180 -17.09 -4.14 4.71
C ALA A 180 -16.09 -4.78 5.71
N PRO A 181 -16.39 -5.92 6.33
CA PRO A 181 -15.52 -6.57 7.33
C PRO A 181 -14.09 -6.72 6.83
N ILE A 182 -13.09 -6.39 7.64
CA ILE A 182 -11.68 -6.41 7.22
C ILE A 182 -11.22 -7.82 6.83
N GLU A 183 -11.83 -8.83 7.40
CA GLU A 183 -11.58 -10.24 7.15
C GLU A 183 -11.83 -10.63 5.69
N GLU A 184 -12.74 -9.94 5.00
CA GLU A 184 -13.05 -10.17 3.59
C GLU A 184 -11.90 -9.77 2.65
N PHE A 185 -10.97 -8.95 3.13
CA PHE A 185 -9.79 -8.49 2.38
C PHE A 185 -8.50 -9.18 2.81
N GLN A 186 -8.57 -10.08 3.78
CA GLN A 186 -7.41 -10.82 4.29
C GLN A 186 -7.21 -12.12 3.53
N TYR A 187 -5.95 -12.52 3.35
CA TYR A 187 -5.66 -13.90 2.95
C TYR A 187 -5.98 -14.87 4.10
N PRO A 188 -6.62 -16.03 3.87
CA PRO A 188 -6.93 -16.64 2.56
C PRO A 188 -8.27 -16.24 1.93
N ASN A 189 -9.14 -15.46 2.59
CA ASN A 189 -10.47 -15.11 2.08
C ASN A 189 -10.37 -14.30 0.77
N TYR A 190 -9.32 -13.49 0.66
CA TYR A 190 -9.01 -12.73 -0.55
C TYR A 190 -7.55 -12.96 -0.97
N SER A 191 -7.33 -13.23 -2.25
CA SER A 191 -6.02 -13.47 -2.83
C SER A 191 -5.91 -12.86 -4.21
N PRO A 192 -5.25 -11.68 -4.35
CA PRO A 192 -4.99 -11.09 -5.66
C PRO A 192 -4.03 -11.96 -6.48
N GLU A 193 -4.26 -12.02 -7.80
CA GLU A 193 -3.32 -12.68 -8.72
C GLU A 193 -2.08 -11.80 -8.90
N LEU A 194 -1.02 -12.15 -8.19
CA LEU A 194 0.25 -11.43 -8.23
C LEU A 194 1.27 -12.16 -9.11
N TYR A 195 2.22 -11.39 -9.64
CA TYR A 195 3.50 -11.86 -10.11
C TYR A 195 4.60 -10.89 -9.68
N TYR A 196 5.86 -11.30 -9.80
CA TYR A 196 6.98 -10.43 -9.44
C TYR A 196 8.12 -10.49 -10.44
N GLU A 197 8.91 -9.43 -10.44
CA GLU A 197 10.17 -9.33 -11.17
C GLU A 197 11.32 -9.13 -10.18
N ASN A 198 12.41 -9.88 -10.38
CA ASN A 198 13.64 -9.66 -9.63
C ASN A 198 14.41 -8.48 -10.27
N LEU A 199 14.54 -7.39 -9.54
CA LEU A 199 15.25 -6.20 -10.02
C LEU A 199 16.77 -6.24 -9.81
N GLU A 200 17.28 -7.25 -9.11
CA GLU A 200 18.69 -7.39 -8.74
C GLU A 200 19.17 -8.85 -8.91
N PRO A 201 18.99 -9.43 -10.12
CA PRO A 201 19.31 -10.84 -10.38
C PRO A 201 20.79 -11.17 -10.12
N GLU A 202 21.67 -10.20 -10.27
CA GLU A 202 23.11 -10.34 -10.02
C GLU A 202 23.46 -10.59 -8.55
N LYS A 203 22.56 -10.29 -7.63
CA LYS A 203 22.73 -10.56 -6.20
C LYS A 203 22.40 -12.00 -5.81
N VAL A 204 21.75 -12.75 -6.70
CA VAL A 204 21.39 -14.16 -6.47
C VAL A 204 22.47 -15.05 -7.08
N PRO A 205 23.10 -15.94 -6.30
CA PRO A 205 24.06 -16.88 -6.86
C PRO A 205 23.39 -17.72 -7.95
N LEU A 206 24.04 -17.84 -9.11
CA LEU A 206 23.68 -18.85 -10.09
C LEU A 206 23.92 -20.20 -9.43
N THR A 207 22.84 -20.91 -9.04
CA THR A 207 22.93 -22.34 -8.71
C THR A 207 23.25 -23.06 -10.00
N LEU A 208 24.52 -23.40 -10.20
CA LEU A 208 24.91 -24.38 -11.20
C LEU A 208 24.28 -25.73 -10.77
N PHE A 209 23.29 -26.18 -11.52
CA PHE A 209 22.74 -27.54 -11.41
C PHE A 209 23.80 -28.57 -11.87
#